data_e4c719773de1111d6363f4985648e8e9
#
_entry.id   e4c719773de1111d6363f4985648e8e9
#
_cell.length_a   1.000
_cell.length_b   1.000
_cell.length_c   1.000
_cell.angle_alpha   90.00
_cell.angle_beta   90.00
_cell.angle_gamma   90.00
#
_symmetry.space_group_name_H-M   'P 1'
#
loop_
_entity.id
_entity.type
_entity.pdbx_description
1 polymer ?
#
loop_
_entity_poly.entity_id
_entity_poly.type
_entity_poly.pdbx_seq_one_letter_code
_entity_poly.pdbx_strand_id
1 'polypeptide(L)'
;MTDFHQTTRRGFLLASVALGAVSLSGVGAWAVEPARGGTATFLLATEPPVLTTIAHTAANSFYVSPKVTEGLLTYDFDLNPKPLLATEWQISPDGLRYTFKLRPGVKWHDGKPFTSADVAFSIKTIKEVHPRGRNTFLNLSDVETPDELTVVLVLSKPAPYLITALAAGETPIVPKHLYEGTKVQENPANYAPVGTGPFKFKEWVRGSHIVYVRNPDYWDKPRPYLDQLIVRFITDSAARSIAIESGEIDLAPGTPVPYSDLDRLKALPDLVFDTRGYQYINSVSRVEFNMEKEFFKDVRVRRAFAHVIDRNVIFNTVNYGYGAPIPGPISAKLSKWYVGDLKTYPIDLKAAEALLDEAGYKRGADGVRLRINLDYVPGEGYPRGADYIRQALAKVGVEVNVRTQDFATYTKRIYTDRDFDFAYEGMSNLFDPTVGVQRLYWSKNFKKGVPFSNGAAYSNPKVDALFEAAAVEIDPEKRFAQWKEIQQILVEDVPAIDIVSAPEITISNKRLADHTVGAEGAAGSLAFAHIATS
;
A
#
# COMPACT_ATOMS: atom_id res chain seq x y z
N MET A 1 13.84 -1.69 -67.17
CA MET A 1 13.43 -0.79 -68.25
C MET A 1 12.71 0.35 -67.57
N THR A 2 13.48 1.37 -67.33
CA THR A 2 13.44 2.74 -67.91
C THR A 2 12.27 3.53 -67.34
N ASP A 3 12.45 4.54 -66.71
CA ASP A 3 13.33 5.71 -66.60
C ASP A 3 12.45 6.97 -66.43
N PHE A 4 12.84 7.82 -65.46
CA PHE A 4 13.09 9.29 -65.49
C PHE A 4 12.01 10.26 -66.05
N HIS A 5 11.60 11.30 -65.41
CA HIS A 5 12.21 12.66 -65.23
C HIS A 5 11.15 13.56 -64.58
N GLN A 6 11.46 14.26 -63.52
CA GLN A 6 12.08 15.59 -63.31
C GLN A 6 11.43 16.78 -64.04
N THR A 7 11.26 17.85 -63.20
CA THR A 7 11.27 19.29 -63.47
C THR A 7 10.00 19.91 -64.09
N THR A 8 9.54 21.11 -63.79
CA THR A 8 10.10 22.38 -63.23
C THR A 8 8.99 23.39 -62.99
N ARG A 9 9.14 24.21 -61.95
CA ARG A 9 8.86 25.66 -61.75
C ARG A 9 7.94 26.45 -62.68
N ARG A 10 7.17 27.34 -61.99
CA ARG A 10 6.75 28.73 -62.28
C ARG A 10 5.40 29.00 -62.94
N GLY A 11 4.68 29.88 -62.27
CA GLY A 11 3.70 30.75 -62.89
C GLY A 11 2.70 31.36 -61.89
N PHE A 12 2.95 32.60 -61.50
CA PHE A 12 2.06 33.55 -60.83
C PHE A 12 0.68 33.62 -61.43
N LEU A 13 -0.36 33.77 -60.64
CA LEU A 13 -1.35 34.85 -60.79
C LEU A 13 -2.25 35.03 -59.57
N LEU A 14 -2.32 36.27 -59.10
CA LEU A 14 -3.18 36.80 -58.06
C LEU A 14 -4.65 36.66 -58.41
N ALA A 15 -5.49 36.20 -57.48
CA ALA A 15 -6.90 36.53 -57.40
C ALA A 15 -7.28 36.70 -55.95
N SER A 16 -7.47 37.94 -55.55
CA SER A 16 -7.98 38.35 -54.25
C SER A 16 -9.46 37.97 -54.13
N VAL A 17 -9.82 37.10 -53.19
CA VAL A 17 -11.21 36.97 -52.72
C VAL A 17 -11.17 37.14 -51.20
N ALA A 18 -11.74 38.26 -50.78
CA ALA A 18 -12.04 38.51 -49.37
C ALA A 18 -13.10 37.55 -48.90
N LEU A 19 -12.75 36.66 -47.94
CA LEU A 19 -13.71 35.94 -47.16
C LEU A 19 -13.48 36.25 -45.68
N GLY A 20 -14.55 36.68 -45.05
CA GLY A 20 -14.59 37.14 -43.67
C GLY A 20 -13.98 36.18 -42.68
N ALA A 21 -13.13 36.71 -41.82
CA ALA A 21 -12.67 36.07 -40.63
C ALA A 21 -13.85 35.88 -39.68
N VAL A 22 -14.41 34.68 -39.68
CA VAL A 22 -15.18 34.20 -38.51
C VAL A 22 -14.13 33.85 -37.46
N SER A 23 -13.91 34.77 -36.54
CA SER A 23 -13.22 34.52 -35.31
C SER A 23 -14.02 33.48 -34.50
N LEU A 24 -13.70 32.21 -34.65
CA LEU A 24 -14.00 31.20 -33.67
C LEU A 24 -13.21 31.58 -32.40
N SER A 25 -13.81 32.43 -31.56
CA SER A 25 -13.46 32.55 -30.16
C SER A 25 -13.65 31.16 -29.56
N GLY A 26 -12.56 30.41 -29.45
CA GLY A 26 -12.49 29.24 -28.62
C GLY A 26 -12.88 29.67 -27.21
N VAL A 27 -14.11 29.38 -26.84
CA VAL A 27 -14.54 29.41 -25.45
C VAL A 27 -13.71 28.30 -24.81
N GLY A 28 -12.59 28.68 -24.21
CA GLY A 28 -11.88 27.81 -23.29
C GLY A 28 -12.91 27.35 -22.28
N ALA A 29 -13.16 26.06 -22.22
CA ALA A 29 -13.99 25.49 -21.16
C ALA A 29 -13.31 25.90 -19.84
N TRP A 30 -13.84 26.91 -19.21
CA TRP A 30 -13.48 27.27 -17.84
C TRP A 30 -13.89 26.06 -17.03
N ALA A 31 -12.91 25.34 -16.47
CA ALA A 31 -13.20 24.29 -15.52
C ALA A 31 -13.99 24.97 -14.39
N VAL A 32 -15.28 24.65 -14.29
CA VAL A 32 -16.14 25.17 -13.23
C VAL A 32 -15.55 24.67 -11.92
N GLU A 33 -15.15 25.61 -11.03
CA GLU A 33 -14.68 25.20 -9.71
C GLU A 33 -15.76 24.38 -9.00
N PRO A 34 -15.38 23.27 -8.33
CA PRO A 34 -16.33 22.44 -7.60
C PRO A 34 -17.12 23.26 -6.58
N ALA A 35 -18.43 23.03 -6.53
CA ALA A 35 -19.27 23.69 -5.55
C ALA A 35 -18.87 23.29 -4.13
N ARG A 36 -18.83 24.28 -3.22
CA ARG A 36 -18.62 24.02 -1.80
C ARG A 36 -19.91 23.59 -1.13
N GLY A 37 -19.82 22.64 -0.22
CA GLY A 37 -20.95 22.22 0.59
C GLY A 37 -21.13 20.71 0.62
N GLY A 38 -22.07 20.27 1.44
CA GLY A 38 -22.49 18.89 1.53
C GLY A 38 -21.68 18.01 2.49
N THR A 39 -22.25 16.85 2.73
CA THR A 39 -21.70 15.81 3.59
C THR A 39 -21.40 14.56 2.76
N ALA A 40 -20.23 13.95 2.97
CA ALA A 40 -19.91 12.64 2.43
C ALA A 40 -19.85 11.59 3.55
N THR A 41 -20.37 10.39 3.26
CA THR A 41 -20.32 9.24 4.15
C THR A 41 -19.26 8.26 3.69
N PHE A 42 -18.27 8.03 4.53
CA PHE A 42 -17.12 7.15 4.30
C PHE A 42 -17.29 5.86 5.11
N LEU A 43 -17.12 4.70 4.48
CA LEU A 43 -17.28 3.40 5.13
C LEU A 43 -15.94 2.83 5.58
N LEU A 44 -15.89 2.32 6.81
CA LEU A 44 -14.86 1.38 7.25
C LEU A 44 -15.51 0.07 7.75
N ALA A 45 -14.88 -1.07 7.45
CA ALA A 45 -15.36 -2.38 7.90
C ALA A 45 -15.23 -2.57 9.43
N THR A 46 -14.23 -1.94 10.05
CA THR A 46 -14.02 -1.98 11.50
C THR A 46 -13.60 -0.62 12.03
N GLU A 47 -13.90 -0.37 13.30
CA GLU A 47 -13.52 0.84 14.02
C GLU A 47 -11.98 0.95 14.11
N PRO A 48 -11.37 2.13 13.86
CA PRO A 48 -9.95 2.34 14.09
C PRO A 48 -9.62 2.34 15.59
N PRO A 49 -8.47 1.77 16.01
CA PRO A 49 -8.08 1.82 17.43
C PRO A 49 -7.71 3.24 17.89
N VAL A 50 -7.15 4.04 16.99
CA VAL A 50 -6.75 5.45 17.19
C VAL A 50 -6.97 6.23 15.88
N LEU A 51 -7.01 7.57 15.96
CA LEU A 51 -7.26 8.46 14.83
C LEU A 51 -5.99 9.10 14.24
N THR A 52 -4.80 8.74 14.75
CA THR A 52 -3.50 9.14 14.20
C THR A 52 -2.62 7.93 13.96
N THR A 53 -1.70 8.05 13.02
CA THR A 53 -0.70 7.02 12.73
C THR A 53 0.67 7.31 13.37
N ILE A 54 0.80 8.33 14.21
CA ILE A 54 2.10 8.74 14.80
C ILE A 54 2.82 7.60 15.54
N ALA A 55 2.08 6.67 16.14
CA ALA A 55 2.61 5.52 16.87
C ALA A 55 1.88 4.20 16.54
N HIS A 56 1.14 4.16 15.41
CA HIS A 56 0.27 3.02 15.09
C HIS A 56 0.22 2.71 13.60
N THR A 57 0.06 1.43 13.24
CA THR A 57 0.06 0.95 11.84
C THR A 57 -1.22 0.26 11.40
N ALA A 58 -2.32 0.38 12.17
CA ALA A 58 -3.59 -0.21 11.79
C ALA A 58 -4.12 0.41 10.50
N ALA A 59 -4.60 -0.43 9.57
CA ALA A 59 -5.11 0.03 8.27
C ALA A 59 -6.25 1.06 8.41
N ASN A 60 -7.17 0.86 9.38
CA ASN A 60 -8.27 1.80 9.58
C ASN A 60 -7.81 3.17 10.14
N SER A 61 -6.75 3.19 10.97
CA SER A 61 -6.12 4.45 11.38
C SER A 61 -5.46 5.16 10.19
N PHE A 62 -4.87 4.40 9.25
CA PHE A 62 -4.31 4.94 8.02
C PHE A 62 -5.38 5.63 7.14
N TYR A 63 -6.62 5.12 7.10
CA TYR A 63 -7.71 5.75 6.37
C TYR A 63 -8.24 7.04 7.01
N VAL A 64 -8.13 7.21 8.31
CA VAL A 64 -8.74 8.36 9.03
C VAL A 64 -7.74 9.45 9.39
N SER A 65 -6.49 9.11 9.68
CA SER A 65 -5.45 10.05 10.10
C SER A 65 -5.21 11.19 9.11
N PRO A 66 -5.08 10.93 7.78
CA PRO A 66 -4.78 12.00 6.81
C PRO A 66 -5.94 12.99 6.55
N LYS A 67 -7.11 12.77 7.13
CA LYS A 67 -8.21 13.76 7.09
C LYS A 67 -7.88 14.97 7.96
N VAL A 68 -7.09 14.74 9.02
CA VAL A 68 -6.74 15.72 10.06
C VAL A 68 -5.26 16.06 10.02
N THR A 69 -4.37 15.07 9.89
CA THR A 69 -2.91 15.25 9.86
C THR A 69 -2.39 15.33 8.44
N GLU A 70 -1.29 16.02 8.21
CA GLU A 70 -0.59 16.07 6.93
C GLU A 70 0.84 15.56 7.08
N GLY A 71 1.43 15.10 5.97
CA GLY A 71 2.84 14.79 5.85
C GLY A 71 3.62 15.96 5.26
N LEU A 72 4.92 15.79 5.07
CA LEU A 72 5.71 16.79 4.34
C LEU A 72 5.36 16.80 2.85
N LEU A 73 5.09 15.65 2.27
CA LEU A 73 4.83 15.46 0.84
C LEU A 73 3.56 14.66 0.61
N THR A 74 2.97 14.81 -0.57
CA THR A 74 2.00 13.90 -1.16
C THR A 74 2.59 13.31 -2.45
N TYR A 75 1.89 12.38 -3.13
CA TYR A 75 2.47 11.65 -4.26
C TYR A 75 1.44 11.41 -5.35
N ASP A 76 1.89 11.51 -6.61
CA ASP A 76 1.08 11.02 -7.73
C ASP A 76 1.00 9.47 -7.73
N PHE A 77 0.24 8.90 -8.67
CA PHE A 77 0.05 7.44 -8.76
C PHE A 77 1.32 6.65 -9.05
N ASP A 78 2.39 7.30 -9.52
CA ASP A 78 3.70 6.71 -9.75
C ASP A 78 4.67 6.92 -8.59
N LEU A 79 4.16 7.38 -7.42
CA LEU A 79 4.97 7.71 -6.24
C LEU A 79 6.00 8.81 -6.48
N ASN A 80 5.78 9.70 -7.46
CA ASN A 80 6.59 10.91 -7.56
C ASN A 80 6.13 11.92 -6.50
N PRO A 81 7.06 12.50 -5.73
CA PRO A 81 6.71 13.42 -4.65
C PRO A 81 6.13 14.73 -5.19
N LYS A 82 5.13 15.25 -4.50
CA LYS A 82 4.45 16.51 -4.77
C LYS A 82 4.46 17.36 -3.50
N PRO A 83 4.48 18.70 -3.62
CA PRO A 83 4.44 19.60 -2.46
C PRO A 83 3.19 19.42 -1.60
N LEU A 84 3.36 19.43 -0.27
CA LEU A 84 2.28 19.51 0.72
C LEU A 84 2.69 20.50 1.82
N LEU A 85 3.05 20.06 3.04
CA LEU A 85 3.62 20.95 4.05
C LEU A 85 5.03 21.43 3.71
N ALA A 86 5.81 20.65 2.96
CA ALA A 86 7.01 21.12 2.29
C ALA A 86 6.67 21.61 0.88
N THR A 87 7.17 22.81 0.51
CA THR A 87 6.96 23.42 -0.80
C THR A 87 8.09 23.07 -1.78
N GLU A 88 9.30 22.87 -1.24
CA GLU A 88 10.52 22.54 -1.98
C GLU A 88 11.39 21.60 -1.15
N TRP A 89 12.20 20.80 -1.83
CA TRP A 89 13.20 19.94 -1.16
C TRP A 89 14.42 19.75 -2.04
N GLN A 90 15.54 19.49 -1.37
CA GLN A 90 16.81 19.18 -2.00
C GLN A 90 17.47 18.02 -1.28
N ILE A 91 18.01 17.08 -2.04
CA ILE A 91 18.82 15.98 -1.53
C ILE A 91 20.27 16.24 -1.92
N SER A 92 21.18 16.16 -0.95
CA SER A 92 22.62 16.32 -1.25
C SER A 92 23.13 15.21 -2.18
N PRO A 93 24.18 15.46 -2.99
CA PRO A 93 24.70 14.47 -3.94
C PRO A 93 25.16 13.15 -3.30
N ASP A 94 25.55 13.17 -2.03
CA ASP A 94 25.91 11.99 -1.24
C ASP A 94 24.71 11.27 -0.60
N GLY A 95 23.48 11.82 -0.76
CA GLY A 95 22.26 11.27 -0.20
C GLY A 95 22.15 11.34 1.33
N LEU A 96 23.00 12.16 1.99
CA LEU A 96 23.06 12.21 3.46
C LEU A 96 22.28 13.38 4.07
N ARG A 97 21.84 14.36 3.27
CA ARG A 97 21.08 15.52 3.76
C ARG A 97 19.87 15.75 2.88
N TYR A 98 18.68 15.80 3.51
CA TYR A 98 17.40 16.11 2.88
C TYR A 98 16.91 17.43 3.46
N THR A 99 17.01 18.52 2.69
CA THR A 99 16.57 19.84 3.11
C THR A 99 15.17 20.12 2.57
N PHE A 100 14.23 20.50 3.46
CA PHE A 100 12.86 20.85 3.11
C PHE A 100 12.58 22.30 3.47
N LYS A 101 11.95 23.04 2.55
CA LYS A 101 11.35 24.36 2.81
C LYS A 101 9.88 24.16 3.13
N LEU A 102 9.47 24.62 4.31
CA LEU A 102 8.10 24.47 4.79
C LEU A 102 7.20 25.58 4.27
N ARG A 103 5.92 25.27 4.16
CA ARG A 103 4.88 26.21 3.73
C ARG A 103 4.67 27.28 4.79
N PRO A 104 4.80 28.58 4.45
CA PRO A 104 4.56 29.66 5.40
C PRO A 104 3.06 29.82 5.70
N GLY A 105 2.74 30.32 6.90
CA GLY A 105 1.39 30.69 7.31
C GLY A 105 0.45 29.53 7.63
N VAL A 106 0.92 28.28 7.62
CA VAL A 106 0.13 27.11 8.06
C VAL A 106 -0.13 27.19 9.55
N LYS A 107 -1.35 26.86 9.95
CA LYS A 107 -1.78 26.84 11.36
C LYS A 107 -2.33 25.47 11.74
N TRP A 108 -2.08 25.07 12.95
CA TRP A 108 -2.77 23.95 13.57
C TRP A 108 -4.26 24.27 13.77
N HIS A 109 -5.11 23.27 13.91
CA HIS A 109 -6.55 23.43 14.11
C HIS A 109 -6.90 24.25 15.37
N ASP A 110 -6.00 24.34 16.33
CA ASP A 110 -6.12 25.18 17.54
C ASP A 110 -5.61 26.62 17.35
N GLY A 111 -5.19 26.96 16.12
CA GLY A 111 -4.76 28.32 15.73
C GLY A 111 -3.29 28.63 15.93
N LYS A 112 -2.51 27.75 16.57
CA LYS A 112 -1.06 27.92 16.73
C LYS A 112 -0.31 27.77 15.41
N PRO A 113 0.85 28.44 15.22
CA PRO A 113 1.63 28.28 13.99
C PRO A 113 2.26 26.89 13.90
N PHE A 114 2.32 26.36 12.68
CA PHE A 114 3.13 25.20 12.33
C PHE A 114 4.54 25.63 12.01
N THR A 115 5.54 24.92 12.53
CA THR A 115 6.97 25.26 12.38
C THR A 115 7.83 24.01 12.17
N SER A 116 9.10 24.23 11.83
CA SER A 116 10.13 23.19 11.71
C SER A 116 10.32 22.38 13.00
N ALA A 117 10.05 22.97 14.17
CA ALA A 117 10.12 22.27 15.45
C ALA A 117 9.08 21.14 15.57
N ASP A 118 7.89 21.30 14.97
CA ASP A 118 6.87 20.26 14.93
C ASP A 118 7.30 19.10 14.04
N VAL A 119 7.93 19.40 12.91
CA VAL A 119 8.46 18.39 11.99
C VAL A 119 9.57 17.59 12.65
N ALA A 120 10.54 18.28 13.28
CA ALA A 120 11.64 17.62 13.98
C ALA A 120 11.14 16.72 15.11
N PHE A 121 10.18 17.20 15.89
CA PHE A 121 9.54 16.43 16.94
C PHE A 121 8.86 15.16 16.36
N SER A 122 8.04 15.32 15.32
CA SER A 122 7.27 14.22 14.74
C SER A 122 8.17 13.13 14.17
N ILE A 123 9.21 13.49 13.40
CA ILE A 123 10.13 12.54 12.77
C ILE A 123 10.96 11.80 13.84
N LYS A 124 11.50 12.51 14.84
CA LYS A 124 12.23 11.89 15.97
C LYS A 124 11.33 10.92 16.74
N THR A 125 10.08 11.31 17.00
CA THR A 125 9.07 10.47 17.65
C THR A 125 8.75 9.21 16.83
N ILE A 126 8.51 9.35 15.52
CA ILE A 126 8.23 8.20 14.62
C ILE A 126 9.42 7.24 14.61
N LYS A 127 10.65 7.73 14.54
CA LYS A 127 11.85 6.89 14.64
C LYS A 127 11.87 6.08 15.93
N GLU A 128 11.39 6.63 17.01
CA GLU A 128 11.47 6.03 18.36
C GLU A 128 10.34 5.05 18.65
N VAL A 129 9.09 5.42 18.35
CA VAL A 129 7.92 4.69 18.83
C VAL A 129 7.08 4.01 17.72
N HIS A 130 7.16 4.49 16.47
CA HIS A 130 6.32 3.95 15.40
C HIS A 130 6.85 2.57 14.93
N PRO A 131 5.99 1.54 14.82
CA PRO A 131 6.44 0.17 14.53
C PRO A 131 7.26 0.04 13.23
N ARG A 132 6.87 0.74 12.15
CA ARG A 132 7.62 0.79 10.89
C ARG A 132 8.67 1.90 10.86
N GLY A 133 8.39 3.03 11.52
CA GLY A 133 9.23 4.21 11.51
C GLY A 133 10.64 3.97 12.01
N ARG A 134 10.83 3.03 12.94
CA ARG A 134 12.15 2.60 13.42
C ARG A 134 13.04 2.11 12.28
N ASN A 135 12.47 1.40 11.31
CA ASN A 135 13.21 0.91 10.14
C ASN A 135 13.30 1.99 9.06
N THR A 136 12.20 2.72 8.80
CA THR A 136 12.15 3.80 7.82
C THR A 136 13.18 4.89 8.10
N PHE A 137 13.32 5.29 9.37
CA PHE A 137 14.27 6.31 9.83
C PHE A 137 15.53 5.73 10.49
N LEU A 138 15.89 4.47 10.18
CA LEU A 138 17.04 3.79 10.79
C LEU A 138 18.33 4.59 10.62
N ASN A 139 18.57 5.12 9.43
CA ASN A 139 19.77 5.88 9.11
C ASN A 139 19.71 7.36 9.50
N LEU A 140 18.59 7.85 10.05
CA LEU A 140 18.48 9.23 10.53
C LEU A 140 19.38 9.43 11.75
N SER A 141 20.35 10.35 11.68
CA SER A 141 21.22 10.73 12.78
C SER A 141 20.72 11.96 13.54
N ASP A 142 20.18 12.94 12.82
CA ASP A 142 19.61 14.15 13.42
C ASP A 142 18.55 14.79 12.52
N VAL A 143 17.78 15.73 13.11
CA VAL A 143 16.87 16.64 12.40
C VAL A 143 17.21 18.05 12.84
N GLU A 144 17.82 18.81 11.93
CA GLU A 144 18.20 20.20 12.15
C GLU A 144 17.04 21.14 11.76
N THR A 145 16.89 22.23 12.50
CA THR A 145 15.89 23.27 12.25
C THR A 145 16.57 24.63 12.25
N PRO A 146 17.26 25.01 11.14
CA PRO A 146 18.02 26.25 11.04
C PRO A 146 17.17 27.50 11.25
N ASP A 147 15.91 27.43 10.85
CA ASP A 147 14.90 28.48 11.02
C ASP A 147 13.50 27.84 11.15
N GLU A 148 12.46 28.64 11.39
CA GLU A 148 11.08 28.16 11.60
C GLU A 148 10.47 27.46 10.36
N LEU A 149 11.01 27.68 9.17
CA LEU A 149 10.49 27.16 7.90
C LEU A 149 11.48 26.26 7.15
N THR A 150 12.58 25.84 7.79
CA THR A 150 13.57 24.95 7.18
C THR A 150 13.83 23.76 8.07
N VAL A 151 13.75 22.55 7.49
CA VAL A 151 14.09 21.28 8.16
C VAL A 151 15.15 20.56 7.34
N VAL A 152 16.16 20.02 8.02
CA VAL A 152 17.19 19.19 7.39
C VAL A 152 17.23 17.83 8.10
N LEU A 153 16.92 16.77 7.38
CA LEU A 153 17.15 15.41 7.85
C LEU A 153 18.60 15.04 7.56
N VAL A 154 19.34 14.70 8.59
CA VAL A 154 20.76 14.30 8.51
C VAL A 154 20.85 12.79 8.69
N LEU A 155 21.44 12.12 7.72
CA LEU A 155 21.55 10.66 7.70
C LEU A 155 22.99 10.21 7.93
N SER A 156 23.16 9.07 8.60
CA SER A 156 24.44 8.38 8.78
C SER A 156 24.84 7.54 7.56
N LYS A 157 23.86 7.15 6.75
CA LYS A 157 23.98 6.46 5.45
C LYS A 157 22.85 6.90 4.55
N PRO A 158 23.00 6.88 3.22
CA PRO A 158 21.92 7.18 2.29
C PRO A 158 20.69 6.31 2.55
N ALA A 159 19.51 6.85 2.26
CA ALA A 159 18.24 6.15 2.39
C ALA A 159 17.29 6.63 1.26
N PRO A 160 17.50 6.20 0.00
CA PRO A 160 16.77 6.74 -1.16
C PRO A 160 15.25 6.47 -1.08
N TYR A 161 14.81 5.47 -0.32
CA TYR A 161 13.40 5.18 -0.05
C TYR A 161 12.73 6.22 0.87
N LEU A 162 13.51 7.03 1.59
CA LEU A 162 12.98 7.97 2.58
C LEU A 162 12.08 9.04 1.95
N ILE A 163 12.42 9.48 0.72
CA ILE A 163 11.62 10.50 0.02
C ILE A 163 10.19 10.03 -0.26
N THR A 164 9.91 8.74 -0.36
CA THR A 164 8.57 8.18 -0.55
C THR A 164 7.84 7.84 0.75
N ALA A 165 8.51 7.99 1.90
CA ALA A 165 7.94 7.69 3.21
C ALA A 165 7.23 8.88 3.89
N LEU A 166 7.25 10.07 3.28
CA LEU A 166 6.85 11.33 3.92
C LEU A 166 5.37 11.70 3.71
N ALA A 167 4.55 10.73 3.29
CA ALA A 167 3.10 10.85 3.21
C ALA A 167 2.45 10.91 4.61
N ALA A 168 1.28 11.53 4.70
CA ALA A 168 0.55 11.70 5.96
C ALA A 168 0.26 10.39 6.70
N GLY A 169 -0.05 9.31 5.97
CA GLY A 169 -0.35 8.00 6.55
C GLY A 169 0.87 7.30 7.17
N GLU A 170 2.08 7.54 6.66
CA GLU A 170 3.33 6.93 7.12
C GLU A 170 4.12 7.85 8.07
N THR A 171 4.11 9.15 7.79
CA THR A 171 4.87 10.16 8.55
C THR A 171 3.97 11.37 8.84
N PRO A 172 2.94 11.20 9.69
CA PRO A 172 2.09 12.31 10.08
C PRO A 172 2.90 13.33 10.88
N ILE A 173 2.74 14.61 10.53
CA ILE A 173 3.26 15.69 11.35
C ILE A 173 2.20 16.06 12.39
N VAL A 174 2.60 16.07 13.66
CA VAL A 174 1.74 16.33 14.81
C VAL A 174 2.22 17.56 15.60
N PRO A 175 1.31 18.27 16.30
CA PRO A 175 1.68 19.47 17.05
C PRO A 175 2.54 19.12 18.26
N LYS A 176 3.81 19.52 18.23
CA LYS A 176 4.77 19.30 19.31
C LYS A 176 4.20 19.66 20.68
N HIS A 177 3.50 20.79 20.78
CA HIS A 177 2.97 21.31 22.04
C HIS A 177 1.88 20.46 22.71
N LEU A 178 1.29 19.48 21.97
CA LEU A 178 0.33 18.54 22.55
C LEU A 178 0.95 17.18 22.91
N TYR A 179 2.11 16.85 22.35
CA TYR A 179 2.72 15.54 22.52
C TYR A 179 4.02 15.57 23.35
N GLU A 180 4.75 16.70 23.37
CA GLU A 180 6.02 16.80 24.07
C GLU A 180 5.85 16.54 25.57
N GLY A 181 6.74 15.72 26.15
CA GLY A 181 6.68 15.35 27.56
C GLY A 181 5.62 14.29 27.93
N THR A 182 4.90 13.75 26.94
CA THR A 182 3.88 12.71 27.16
C THR A 182 4.35 11.34 26.67
N LYS A 183 3.65 10.28 27.07
CA LYS A 183 3.75 8.97 26.42
C LYS A 183 2.92 9.01 25.14
N VAL A 184 3.58 9.09 24.00
CA VAL A 184 2.94 9.30 22.69
C VAL A 184 1.83 8.29 22.40
N GLN A 185 2.05 6.99 22.70
CA GLN A 185 1.08 5.93 22.48
C GLN A 185 -0.20 6.09 23.30
N GLU A 186 -0.12 6.76 24.46
CA GLU A 186 -1.24 6.97 25.40
C GLU A 186 -1.82 8.37 25.31
N ASN A 187 -1.28 9.24 24.43
CA ASN A 187 -1.67 10.65 24.34
C ASN A 187 -3.13 10.81 23.92
N PRO A 188 -3.96 11.60 24.63
CA PRO A 188 -5.36 11.86 24.28
C PRO A 188 -5.57 12.41 22.86
N ALA A 189 -4.61 13.15 22.32
CA ALA A 189 -4.66 13.65 20.94
C ALA A 189 -4.66 12.52 19.88
N ASN A 190 -4.33 11.29 20.25
CA ASN A 190 -4.50 10.14 19.35
C ASN A 190 -5.98 9.80 19.10
N TYR A 191 -6.89 10.25 19.97
CA TYR A 191 -8.34 9.99 19.92
C TYR A 191 -9.16 11.23 19.53
N ALA A 192 -8.59 12.40 19.69
CA ALA A 192 -9.18 13.68 19.28
C ALA A 192 -8.08 14.56 18.63
N PRO A 193 -7.67 14.20 17.39
CA PRO A 193 -6.48 14.77 16.78
C PRO A 193 -6.65 16.24 16.42
N VAL A 194 -5.58 17.00 16.66
CA VAL A 194 -5.34 18.34 16.13
C VAL A 194 -4.29 18.22 15.04
N GLY A 195 -4.58 18.71 13.86
CA GLY A 195 -3.69 18.67 12.69
C GLY A 195 -3.66 19.98 11.94
N THR A 196 -3.03 19.97 10.77
CA THR A 196 -3.00 21.08 9.81
C THR A 196 -3.96 20.84 8.64
N GLY A 197 -4.57 19.65 8.58
CA GLY A 197 -5.31 19.12 7.44
C GLY A 197 -6.65 19.80 7.16
N PRO A 198 -7.32 19.36 6.06
CA PRO A 198 -8.54 19.98 5.55
C PRO A 198 -9.74 19.83 6.47
N PHE A 199 -9.75 18.82 7.34
CA PHE A 199 -10.86 18.59 8.25
C PHE A 199 -10.40 18.60 9.69
N LYS A 200 -11.28 19.13 10.58
CA LYS A 200 -11.12 19.13 12.04
C LYS A 200 -11.93 17.98 12.64
N PHE A 201 -11.38 17.28 13.61
CA PHE A 201 -12.11 16.32 14.43
C PHE A 201 -13.26 17.02 15.18
N LYS A 202 -14.45 16.43 15.15
CA LYS A 202 -15.63 16.93 15.88
C LYS A 202 -16.04 15.96 16.97
N GLU A 203 -16.29 14.68 16.62
CA GLU A 203 -16.73 13.68 17.58
C GLU A 203 -16.41 12.25 17.12
N TRP A 204 -16.35 11.35 18.06
CA TRP A 204 -16.23 9.92 17.84
C TRP A 204 -17.24 9.17 18.74
N VAL A 205 -18.28 8.62 18.15
CA VAL A 205 -19.24 7.74 18.81
C VAL A 205 -18.76 6.31 18.63
N ARG A 206 -18.24 5.73 19.70
CA ARG A 206 -17.64 4.39 19.69
C ARG A 206 -18.62 3.33 19.16
N GLY A 207 -18.09 2.44 18.30
CA GLY A 207 -18.87 1.38 17.64
C GLY A 207 -19.80 1.89 16.54
N SER A 208 -19.89 3.21 16.27
CA SER A 208 -20.81 3.79 15.31
C SER A 208 -20.12 4.60 14.24
N HIS A 209 -19.57 5.76 14.60
CA HIS A 209 -19.02 6.68 13.59
C HIS A 209 -18.05 7.72 14.16
N ILE A 210 -17.28 8.35 13.26
CA ILE A 210 -16.48 9.55 13.51
C ILE A 210 -17.04 10.68 12.64
N VAL A 211 -17.08 11.90 13.16
CA VAL A 211 -17.45 13.11 12.42
C VAL A 211 -16.26 14.04 12.33
N TYR A 212 -15.95 14.42 11.11
CA TYR A 212 -15.01 15.48 10.77
C TYR A 212 -15.76 16.63 10.11
N VAL A 213 -15.37 17.89 10.43
CA VAL A 213 -15.94 19.09 9.85
C VAL A 213 -14.87 19.88 9.10
N ARG A 214 -15.30 20.66 8.11
CA ARG A 214 -14.41 21.53 7.35
C ARG A 214 -13.50 22.36 8.25
N ASN A 215 -12.21 22.43 7.92
CA ASN A 215 -11.30 23.42 8.46
C ASN A 215 -11.44 24.73 7.67
N PRO A 216 -12.10 25.81 8.23
CA PRO A 216 -12.26 27.05 7.51
C PRO A 216 -10.94 27.79 7.28
N ASP A 217 -9.92 27.48 8.08
CA ASP A 217 -8.59 28.09 8.02
C ASP A 217 -7.57 27.23 7.26
N TYR A 218 -8.03 26.21 6.53
CA TYR A 218 -7.14 25.37 5.75
C TYR A 218 -6.32 26.21 4.77
N TRP A 219 -5.01 25.96 4.75
CA TRP A 219 -4.05 26.78 4.00
C TRP A 219 -4.24 26.69 2.47
N ASP A 220 -4.81 25.58 1.97
CA ASP A 220 -4.95 25.29 0.55
C ASP A 220 -6.35 25.70 0.02
N LYS A 221 -6.58 26.99 -0.09
CA LYS A 221 -7.85 27.51 -0.63
C LYS A 221 -8.00 27.20 -2.13
N PRO A 222 -9.23 26.91 -2.60
CA PRO A 222 -10.54 26.97 -1.90
C PRO A 222 -10.93 25.71 -1.13
N ARG A 223 -10.04 24.73 -1.04
CA ARG A 223 -10.28 23.43 -0.37
C ARG A 223 -10.40 23.52 1.14
N PRO A 224 -11.01 22.51 1.81
CA PRO A 224 -11.79 21.42 1.24
C PRO A 224 -13.15 21.89 0.76
N TYR A 225 -13.75 21.16 -0.20
CA TYR A 225 -15.06 21.50 -0.74
C TYR A 225 -16.21 21.00 0.14
N LEU A 226 -16.09 19.82 0.76
CA LEU A 226 -17.10 19.26 1.65
C LEU A 226 -17.21 20.06 2.97
N ASP A 227 -18.42 20.16 3.53
CA ASP A 227 -18.64 20.71 4.88
C ASP A 227 -18.32 19.70 5.97
N GLN A 228 -18.62 18.42 5.69
CA GLN A 228 -18.54 17.36 6.68
C GLN A 228 -18.19 16.03 6.04
N LEU A 229 -17.44 15.21 6.78
CA LEU A 229 -17.16 13.81 6.47
C LEU A 229 -17.60 12.96 7.67
N ILE A 230 -18.47 11.96 7.44
CA ILE A 230 -18.90 11.00 8.44
C ILE A 230 -18.27 9.65 8.11
N VAL A 231 -17.44 9.12 9.00
CA VAL A 231 -16.83 7.79 8.86
C VAL A 231 -17.67 6.80 9.63
N ARG A 232 -18.39 5.91 8.94
CA ARG A 232 -19.25 4.89 9.55
C ARG A 232 -18.56 3.54 9.64
N PHE A 233 -18.88 2.78 10.69
CA PHE A 233 -18.38 1.43 10.89
C PHE A 233 -19.48 0.41 10.64
N ILE A 234 -19.30 -0.49 9.66
CA ILE A 234 -20.24 -1.57 9.38
C ILE A 234 -19.44 -2.87 9.26
N THR A 235 -19.50 -3.72 10.28
CA THR A 235 -18.68 -4.94 10.38
C THR A 235 -19.21 -6.10 9.53
N ASP A 236 -20.54 -6.20 9.40
CA ASP A 236 -21.18 -7.23 8.60
C ASP A 236 -21.06 -6.94 7.10
N SER A 237 -20.56 -7.89 6.30
CA SER A 237 -20.29 -7.69 4.88
C SER A 237 -21.55 -7.55 4.03
N ALA A 238 -22.64 -8.25 4.40
CA ALA A 238 -23.91 -8.13 3.69
C ALA A 238 -24.55 -6.77 3.97
N ALA A 239 -24.49 -6.29 5.23
CA ALA A 239 -24.94 -4.95 5.59
C ALA A 239 -24.14 -3.85 4.85
N ARG A 240 -22.81 -4.04 4.64
CA ARG A 240 -22.01 -3.13 3.82
C ARG A 240 -22.50 -3.09 2.37
N SER A 241 -22.74 -4.26 1.76
CA SER A 241 -23.26 -4.34 0.40
C SER A 241 -24.59 -3.59 0.26
N ILE A 242 -25.51 -3.77 1.21
CA ILE A 242 -26.82 -3.08 1.23
C ILE A 242 -26.66 -1.57 1.39
N ALA A 243 -25.81 -1.11 2.31
CA ALA A 243 -25.59 0.31 2.56
C ALA A 243 -24.95 1.03 1.34
N ILE A 244 -24.08 0.35 0.60
CA ILE A 244 -23.50 0.86 -0.65
C ILE A 244 -24.58 0.90 -1.75
N GLU A 245 -25.35 -0.16 -1.91
CA GLU A 245 -26.39 -0.30 -2.92
C GLU A 245 -27.51 0.74 -2.74
N SER A 246 -27.91 1.02 -1.50
CA SER A 246 -28.94 2.02 -1.16
C SER A 246 -28.48 3.47 -1.33
N GLY A 247 -27.18 3.72 -1.58
CA GLY A 247 -26.61 5.06 -1.63
C GLY A 247 -26.42 5.73 -0.28
N GLU A 248 -26.50 4.99 0.83
CA GLU A 248 -26.21 5.49 2.18
C GLU A 248 -24.70 5.79 2.35
N ILE A 249 -23.85 5.13 1.58
CA ILE A 249 -22.40 5.27 1.58
C ILE A 249 -21.96 5.95 0.28
N ASP A 250 -21.14 7.00 0.41
CA ASP A 250 -20.54 7.70 -0.71
C ASP A 250 -19.18 7.15 -1.12
N LEU A 251 -18.42 6.63 -0.15
CA LEU A 251 -17.04 6.17 -0.38
C LEU A 251 -16.72 4.98 0.52
N ALA A 252 -16.36 3.87 -0.10
CA ALA A 252 -16.03 2.62 0.56
C ALA A 252 -14.71 2.05 0.00
N PRO A 253 -13.56 2.28 0.67
CA PRO A 253 -12.26 1.79 0.21
C PRO A 253 -11.93 0.37 0.67
N GLY A 254 -10.83 -0.18 0.11
CA GLY A 254 -10.18 -1.39 0.61
C GLY A 254 -10.97 -2.66 0.35
N THR A 255 -11.64 -2.75 -0.81
CA THR A 255 -12.50 -3.90 -1.16
C THR A 255 -13.55 -4.16 -0.07
N PRO A 256 -14.50 -3.23 0.09
CA PRO A 256 -15.40 -3.18 1.24
C PRO A 256 -16.41 -4.32 1.30
N VAL A 257 -16.59 -5.05 0.20
CA VAL A 257 -17.56 -6.14 0.03
C VAL A 257 -16.86 -7.40 -0.49
N PRO A 258 -17.47 -8.59 -0.35
CA PRO A 258 -16.96 -9.81 -0.97
C PRO A 258 -16.79 -9.66 -2.50
N TYR A 259 -15.76 -10.30 -3.05
CA TYR A 259 -15.58 -10.32 -4.51
C TYR A 259 -16.80 -10.89 -5.26
N SER A 260 -17.54 -11.82 -4.63
CA SER A 260 -18.79 -12.37 -5.17
C SER A 260 -19.88 -11.33 -5.42
N ASP A 261 -19.87 -10.23 -4.70
CA ASP A 261 -20.89 -9.17 -4.79
C ASP A 261 -20.53 -8.10 -5.83
N LEU A 262 -19.26 -8.05 -6.25
CA LEU A 262 -18.75 -6.95 -7.08
C LEU A 262 -19.45 -6.85 -8.44
N ASP A 263 -19.71 -7.99 -9.10
CA ASP A 263 -20.36 -7.97 -10.42
C ASP A 263 -21.81 -7.47 -10.34
N ARG A 264 -22.51 -7.85 -9.27
CA ARG A 264 -23.86 -7.35 -8.99
C ARG A 264 -23.85 -5.83 -8.73
N LEU A 265 -22.94 -5.35 -7.91
CA LEU A 265 -22.83 -3.92 -7.59
C LEU A 265 -22.34 -3.09 -8.79
N LYS A 266 -21.46 -3.64 -9.65
CA LYS A 266 -21.03 -2.99 -10.89
C LYS A 266 -22.16 -2.73 -11.89
N ALA A 267 -23.24 -3.52 -11.82
CA ALA A 267 -24.41 -3.32 -12.66
C ALA A 267 -25.26 -2.10 -12.24
N LEU A 268 -24.99 -1.53 -11.06
CA LEU A 268 -25.71 -0.37 -10.55
C LEU A 268 -25.19 0.94 -11.18
N PRO A 269 -26.04 1.78 -11.77
CA PRO A 269 -25.64 2.93 -12.57
C PRO A 269 -24.97 4.05 -11.74
N ASP A 270 -25.22 4.09 -10.43
CA ASP A 270 -24.77 5.17 -9.56
C ASP A 270 -23.44 4.85 -8.85
N LEU A 271 -22.89 3.65 -9.06
CA LEU A 271 -21.63 3.23 -8.45
C LEU A 271 -20.46 3.33 -9.42
N VAL A 272 -19.31 3.72 -8.88
CA VAL A 272 -18.00 3.75 -9.56
C VAL A 272 -17.03 2.86 -8.83
N PHE A 273 -16.22 2.10 -9.58
CA PHE A 273 -15.21 1.19 -9.06
C PHE A 273 -13.82 1.68 -9.47
N ASP A 274 -13.03 2.11 -8.49
CA ASP A 274 -11.68 2.62 -8.72
C ASP A 274 -10.64 1.70 -8.06
N THR A 275 -9.61 1.32 -8.79
CA THR A 275 -8.48 0.49 -8.31
C THR A 275 -7.20 1.29 -8.13
N ARG A 276 -7.24 2.62 -8.35
CA ARG A 276 -6.10 3.52 -8.17
C ARG A 276 -5.93 3.94 -6.71
N GLY A 277 -4.75 4.48 -6.37
CA GLY A 277 -4.51 5.08 -5.05
C GLY A 277 -4.24 4.07 -3.94
N TYR A 278 -3.67 2.93 -4.29
CA TYR A 278 -3.32 1.86 -3.33
C TYR A 278 -1.82 1.56 -3.28
N GLN A 279 -0.98 2.51 -3.69
CA GLN A 279 0.47 2.30 -3.69
C GLN A 279 1.06 2.13 -2.28
N TYR A 280 0.40 2.70 -1.27
CA TYR A 280 0.77 2.55 0.15
C TYR A 280 0.13 1.33 0.84
N ILE A 281 -0.96 0.77 0.29
CA ILE A 281 -1.76 -0.32 0.89
C ILE A 281 -1.90 -1.48 -0.12
N ASN A 282 -0.87 -1.75 -0.90
CA ASN A 282 -0.90 -2.89 -1.83
C ASN A 282 -0.59 -4.20 -1.11
N SER A 283 -1.22 -5.28 -1.51
CA SER A 283 -1.07 -6.59 -0.88
C SER A 283 -0.78 -7.69 -1.89
N VAL A 284 0.01 -8.66 -1.45
CA VAL A 284 0.33 -9.89 -2.17
C VAL A 284 -0.10 -11.07 -1.31
N SER A 285 -0.95 -11.95 -1.83
CA SER A 285 -1.23 -13.23 -1.19
C SER A 285 -0.12 -14.22 -1.51
N ARG A 286 0.29 -15.02 -0.52
CA ARG A 286 1.41 -15.95 -0.65
C ARG A 286 1.29 -17.16 0.25
N VAL A 287 1.99 -18.22 -0.09
CA VAL A 287 2.25 -19.38 0.79
C VAL A 287 3.68 -19.27 1.29
N GLU A 288 3.86 -19.07 2.59
CA GLU A 288 5.16 -18.96 3.27
C GLU A 288 5.55 -20.28 3.93
N PHE A 289 6.78 -20.73 3.76
CA PHE A 289 7.30 -21.96 4.34
C PHE A 289 8.09 -21.69 5.63
N ASN A 290 7.88 -22.49 6.67
CA ASN A 290 8.75 -22.47 7.85
C ASN A 290 10.02 -23.28 7.57
N MET A 291 11.12 -22.61 7.24
CA MET A 291 12.39 -23.24 6.89
C MET A 291 13.18 -23.77 8.11
N GLU A 292 12.65 -23.61 9.34
CA GLU A 292 13.15 -24.34 10.51
C GLU A 292 12.70 -25.82 10.49
N LYS A 293 11.65 -26.16 9.70
CA LYS A 293 11.19 -27.55 9.51
C LYS A 293 12.12 -28.28 8.54
N GLU A 294 12.57 -29.49 8.92
CA GLU A 294 13.57 -30.24 8.17
C GLU A 294 13.21 -30.44 6.71
N PHE A 295 11.93 -30.79 6.42
CA PHE A 295 11.45 -30.99 5.07
C PHE A 295 11.41 -29.72 4.22
N PHE A 296 11.28 -28.52 4.82
CA PHE A 296 11.31 -27.26 4.09
C PHE A 296 12.70 -26.63 4.00
N LYS A 297 13.73 -27.18 4.63
CA LYS A 297 15.13 -26.79 4.37
C LYS A 297 15.53 -27.16 2.93
N ASP A 298 15.02 -28.29 2.42
CA ASP A 298 15.28 -28.73 1.06
C ASP A 298 14.47 -27.93 0.05
N VAL A 299 15.15 -27.21 -0.84
CA VAL A 299 14.51 -26.40 -1.88
C VAL A 299 13.67 -27.23 -2.85
N ARG A 300 14.01 -28.53 -3.06
CA ARG A 300 13.25 -29.42 -3.93
C ARG A 300 11.82 -29.62 -3.43
N VAL A 301 11.63 -29.73 -2.12
CA VAL A 301 10.29 -29.82 -1.51
C VAL A 301 9.50 -28.55 -1.76
N ARG A 302 10.10 -27.36 -1.56
CA ARG A 302 9.42 -26.09 -1.81
C ARG A 302 9.08 -25.87 -3.28
N ARG A 303 10.00 -26.25 -4.19
CA ARG A 303 9.76 -26.25 -5.65
C ARG A 303 8.66 -27.22 -6.06
N ALA A 304 8.58 -28.40 -5.45
CA ALA A 304 7.49 -29.33 -5.66
C ALA A 304 6.14 -28.71 -5.34
N PHE A 305 6.02 -28.01 -4.21
CA PHE A 305 4.80 -27.28 -3.85
C PHE A 305 4.47 -26.18 -4.87
N ALA A 306 5.48 -25.49 -5.40
CA ALA A 306 5.27 -24.48 -6.44
C ALA A 306 4.76 -25.05 -7.76
N HIS A 307 5.10 -26.31 -8.11
CA HIS A 307 4.54 -27.05 -9.26
C HIS A 307 3.12 -27.59 -9.02
N VAL A 308 2.61 -27.54 -7.79
CA VAL A 308 1.29 -28.08 -7.42
C VAL A 308 0.25 -26.96 -7.19
N ILE A 309 0.68 -25.84 -6.60
CA ILE A 309 -0.23 -24.74 -6.22
C ILE A 309 -0.43 -23.82 -7.44
N ASP A 310 -1.59 -23.95 -8.09
CA ASP A 310 -1.94 -23.14 -9.26
C ASP A 310 -2.46 -21.77 -8.84
N ARG A 311 -1.68 -20.73 -9.18
CA ARG A 311 -2.04 -19.32 -8.95
C ARG A 311 -3.35 -18.94 -9.63
N ASN A 312 -3.61 -19.50 -10.82
CA ASN A 312 -4.80 -19.17 -11.59
C ASN A 312 -6.08 -19.75 -10.95
N VAL A 313 -6.00 -20.88 -10.26
CA VAL A 313 -7.14 -21.40 -9.51
C VAL A 313 -7.48 -20.47 -8.37
N ILE A 314 -6.51 -20.02 -7.59
CA ILE A 314 -6.76 -19.04 -6.51
C ILE A 314 -7.29 -17.72 -7.10
N PHE A 315 -6.66 -17.21 -8.15
CA PHE A 315 -7.12 -16.00 -8.84
C PHE A 315 -8.57 -16.10 -9.29
N ASN A 316 -8.94 -17.18 -9.98
CA ASN A 316 -10.28 -17.31 -10.55
C ASN A 316 -11.36 -17.69 -9.52
N THR A 317 -11.03 -18.58 -8.54
CA THR A 317 -12.06 -19.15 -7.64
C THR A 317 -12.13 -18.46 -6.29
N VAL A 318 -11.00 -17.96 -5.76
CA VAL A 318 -10.95 -17.24 -4.48
C VAL A 318 -11.14 -15.75 -4.69
N ASN A 319 -10.44 -15.20 -5.69
CA ASN A 319 -10.47 -13.78 -6.01
C ASN A 319 -11.49 -13.42 -7.12
N TYR A 320 -12.25 -14.39 -7.63
CA TYR A 320 -13.26 -14.18 -8.69
C TYR A 320 -12.73 -13.45 -9.93
N GLY A 321 -11.45 -13.67 -10.28
CA GLY A 321 -10.79 -13.00 -11.40
C GLY A 321 -10.35 -11.57 -11.11
N TYR A 322 -10.45 -11.12 -9.86
CA TYR A 322 -9.96 -9.81 -9.46
C TYR A 322 -8.49 -9.85 -9.03
N GLY A 323 -7.69 -8.89 -9.47
CA GLY A 323 -6.26 -8.82 -9.26
C GLY A 323 -5.45 -9.37 -10.42
N ALA A 324 -4.24 -9.83 -10.15
CA ALA A 324 -3.38 -10.47 -11.14
C ALA A 324 -2.48 -11.53 -10.47
N PRO A 325 -2.35 -12.72 -11.05
CA PRO A 325 -1.30 -13.66 -10.68
C PRO A 325 0.07 -13.00 -10.85
N ILE A 326 0.97 -13.21 -9.90
CA ILE A 326 2.31 -12.62 -9.93
C ILE A 326 3.40 -13.68 -9.85
N PRO A 327 4.55 -13.47 -10.52
CA PRO A 327 5.64 -14.43 -10.51
C PRO A 327 6.54 -14.32 -9.28
N GLY A 328 6.49 -13.21 -8.52
CA GLY A 328 7.43 -12.92 -7.43
C GLY A 328 6.86 -12.00 -6.35
N PRO A 329 7.69 -11.56 -5.39
CA PRO A 329 7.25 -10.95 -4.13
C PRO A 329 6.77 -9.51 -4.24
N ILE A 330 6.91 -8.87 -5.40
CA ILE A 330 6.55 -7.44 -5.56
C ILE A 330 5.23 -7.31 -6.33
N SER A 331 4.29 -6.57 -5.74
CA SER A 331 3.00 -6.23 -6.33
C SER A 331 3.18 -5.39 -7.61
N ALA A 332 2.37 -5.66 -8.64
CA ALA A 332 2.32 -4.85 -9.86
C ALA A 332 1.93 -3.37 -9.61
N LYS A 333 1.38 -3.04 -8.43
CA LYS A 333 1.11 -1.65 -8.01
C LYS A 333 2.41 -0.85 -7.78
N LEU A 334 3.52 -1.52 -7.50
CA LEU A 334 4.85 -0.92 -7.43
C LEU A 334 5.56 -1.04 -8.77
N SER A 335 4.99 -0.44 -9.81
CA SER A 335 5.43 -0.55 -11.21
C SER A 335 6.93 -0.33 -11.41
N LYS A 336 7.55 0.58 -10.65
CA LYS A 336 8.99 0.86 -10.67
C LYS A 336 9.87 -0.33 -10.26
N TRP A 337 9.31 -1.29 -9.49
CA TRP A 337 10.06 -2.40 -8.88
C TRP A 337 9.60 -3.77 -9.37
N TYR A 338 8.43 -3.81 -10.00
CA TYR A 338 7.82 -5.05 -10.46
C TYR A 338 8.60 -5.67 -11.63
N VAL A 339 8.92 -6.96 -11.52
CA VAL A 339 9.55 -7.76 -12.57
C VAL A 339 8.57 -8.86 -12.99
N GLY A 340 7.99 -8.71 -14.17
CA GLY A 340 6.94 -9.62 -14.67
C GLY A 340 7.45 -10.88 -15.36
N ASP A 341 8.74 -10.92 -15.74
CA ASP A 341 9.40 -12.01 -16.46
C ASP A 341 10.24 -12.95 -15.58
N LEU A 342 9.93 -12.99 -14.28
CA LEU A 342 10.59 -13.89 -13.35
C LEU A 342 10.25 -15.36 -13.67
N LYS A 343 11.14 -16.26 -13.28
CA LYS A 343 10.91 -17.70 -13.37
C LYS A 343 9.62 -18.09 -12.67
N THR A 344 8.81 -18.90 -13.32
CA THR A 344 7.61 -19.49 -12.76
C THR A 344 7.74 -21.02 -12.73
N TYR A 345 6.93 -21.64 -11.90
CA TYR A 345 6.81 -23.10 -11.81
C TYR A 345 5.47 -23.48 -12.44
N PRO A 346 5.44 -23.99 -13.70
CA PRO A 346 4.20 -24.45 -14.32
C PRO A 346 3.65 -25.66 -13.54
N ILE A 347 2.33 -25.81 -13.54
CA ILE A 347 1.69 -26.94 -12.88
C ILE A 347 2.11 -28.24 -13.56
N ASP A 348 2.85 -29.06 -12.79
CA ASP A 348 3.37 -30.34 -13.22
C ASP A 348 3.47 -31.30 -12.02
N LEU A 349 2.46 -32.13 -11.87
CA LEU A 349 2.40 -33.09 -10.76
C LEU A 349 3.51 -34.16 -10.86
N LYS A 350 3.95 -34.53 -12.09
CA LYS A 350 5.03 -35.50 -12.26
C LYS A 350 6.38 -34.92 -11.81
N ALA A 351 6.66 -33.66 -12.21
CA ALA A 351 7.84 -32.96 -11.74
C ALA A 351 7.84 -32.78 -10.21
N ALA A 352 6.68 -32.45 -9.64
CA ALA A 352 6.53 -32.34 -8.18
C ALA A 352 6.80 -33.67 -7.46
N GLU A 353 6.24 -34.78 -7.97
CA GLU A 353 6.49 -36.11 -7.39
C GLU A 353 7.97 -36.52 -7.48
N ALA A 354 8.61 -36.27 -8.64
CA ALA A 354 10.04 -36.52 -8.81
C ALA A 354 10.90 -35.74 -7.81
N LEU A 355 10.64 -34.44 -7.64
CA LEU A 355 11.34 -33.60 -6.67
C LEU A 355 11.16 -34.09 -5.22
N LEU A 356 9.96 -34.56 -4.86
CA LEU A 356 9.69 -35.12 -3.52
C LEU A 356 10.43 -36.45 -3.34
N ASP A 357 10.46 -37.32 -4.37
CA ASP A 357 11.20 -38.59 -4.34
C ASP A 357 12.72 -38.36 -4.21
N GLU A 358 13.27 -37.42 -4.97
CA GLU A 358 14.69 -37.03 -4.91
C GLU A 358 15.05 -36.40 -3.56
N ALA A 359 14.14 -35.69 -2.92
CA ALA A 359 14.30 -35.14 -1.58
C ALA A 359 14.15 -36.21 -0.47
N GLY A 360 13.81 -37.46 -0.84
CA GLY A 360 13.69 -38.57 0.10
C GLY A 360 12.27 -38.80 0.66
N TYR A 361 11.30 -37.99 0.27
CA TYR A 361 9.91 -38.08 0.72
C TYR A 361 9.08 -38.96 -0.24
N LYS A 362 9.36 -40.26 -0.25
CA LYS A 362 8.64 -41.26 -1.07
C LYS A 362 7.25 -41.54 -0.48
N ARG A 363 6.32 -42.02 -1.33
CA ARG A 363 5.00 -42.47 -0.86
C ARG A 363 5.14 -43.66 0.08
N GLY A 364 4.52 -43.58 1.26
CA GLY A 364 4.36 -44.71 2.18
C GLY A 364 3.35 -45.74 1.66
N ALA A 365 3.17 -46.81 2.41
CA ALA A 365 2.19 -47.85 2.10
C ALA A 365 0.75 -47.34 2.04
N ASP A 366 0.45 -46.26 2.74
CA ASP A 366 -0.82 -45.54 2.75
C ASP A 366 -0.93 -44.47 1.64
N GLY A 367 0.09 -44.38 0.79
CA GLY A 367 0.15 -43.38 -0.30
C GLY A 367 0.56 -41.99 0.13
N VAL A 368 0.82 -41.75 1.42
CA VAL A 368 1.19 -40.45 1.98
C VAL A 368 2.72 -40.28 2.04
N ARG A 369 3.21 -39.10 1.70
CA ARG A 369 4.63 -38.68 1.75
C ARG A 369 4.94 -37.85 2.99
N LEU A 370 4.05 -36.90 3.28
CA LEU A 370 4.19 -35.94 4.39
C LEU A 370 2.80 -35.69 5.02
N ARG A 371 2.79 -35.48 6.34
CA ARG A 371 1.64 -34.96 7.09
C ARG A 371 2.03 -33.67 7.75
N ILE A 372 1.42 -32.55 7.33
CA ILE A 372 1.82 -31.20 7.70
C ILE A 372 0.62 -30.29 7.96
N ASN A 373 0.85 -29.20 8.67
CA ASN A 373 -0.16 -28.22 9.03
C ASN A 373 -0.07 -26.98 8.12
N LEU A 374 -1.23 -26.52 7.63
CA LEU A 374 -1.41 -25.23 6.99
C LEU A 374 -2.17 -24.30 7.92
N ASP A 375 -1.54 -23.21 8.28
CA ASP A 375 -2.19 -22.08 8.95
C ASP A 375 -2.55 -21.01 7.91
N TYR A 376 -3.69 -20.33 8.09
CA TYR A 376 -4.01 -19.19 7.26
C TYR A 376 -4.37 -17.96 8.08
N VAL A 377 -4.04 -16.76 7.57
CA VAL A 377 -4.42 -15.52 8.20
C VAL A 377 -5.94 -15.36 8.15
N PRO A 378 -6.62 -15.04 9.26
CA PRO A 378 -8.06 -14.81 9.24
C PRO A 378 -8.43 -13.69 8.27
N GLY A 379 -9.41 -13.95 7.42
CA GLY A 379 -9.89 -13.00 6.43
C GLY A 379 -10.72 -13.70 5.35
N GLU A 380 -11.47 -12.92 4.62
CA GLU A 380 -12.31 -13.44 3.55
C GLU A 380 -11.47 -14.04 2.43
N GLY A 381 -11.90 -15.16 1.87
CA GLY A 381 -11.20 -15.89 0.82
C GLY A 381 -10.10 -16.83 1.32
N TYR A 382 -9.42 -16.55 2.44
CA TYR A 382 -8.34 -17.41 2.94
C TYR A 382 -8.76 -18.84 3.27
N PRO A 383 -9.92 -19.09 3.93
CA PRO A 383 -10.39 -20.46 4.14
C PRO A 383 -10.53 -21.25 2.85
N ARG A 384 -11.13 -20.65 1.81
CA ARG A 384 -11.32 -21.29 0.50
C ARG A 384 -9.99 -21.55 -0.20
N GLY A 385 -9.05 -20.61 -0.12
CA GLY A 385 -7.69 -20.79 -0.66
C GLY A 385 -6.93 -21.90 0.06
N ALA A 386 -7.02 -21.99 1.39
CA ALA A 386 -6.40 -23.04 2.19
C ALA A 386 -6.98 -24.42 1.86
N ASP A 387 -8.30 -24.53 1.67
CA ASP A 387 -8.94 -25.76 1.21
C ASP A 387 -8.47 -26.20 -0.18
N TYR A 388 -8.34 -25.25 -1.12
CA TYR A 388 -7.77 -25.54 -2.43
C TYR A 388 -6.32 -26.05 -2.31
N ILE A 389 -5.46 -25.38 -1.54
CA ILE A 389 -4.06 -25.77 -1.33
C ILE A 389 -3.98 -27.20 -0.77
N ARG A 390 -4.82 -27.53 0.24
CA ARG A 390 -4.92 -28.87 0.81
C ARG A 390 -5.27 -29.91 -0.27
N GLN A 391 -6.29 -29.64 -1.08
CA GLN A 391 -6.73 -30.56 -2.14
C GLN A 391 -5.67 -30.71 -3.24
N ALA A 392 -4.97 -29.64 -3.60
CA ALA A 392 -3.93 -29.66 -4.61
C ALA A 392 -2.73 -30.53 -4.16
N LEU A 393 -2.25 -30.33 -2.93
CA LEU A 393 -1.13 -31.07 -2.35
C LEU A 393 -1.44 -32.55 -2.09
N ALA A 394 -2.70 -32.90 -1.82
CA ALA A 394 -3.12 -34.31 -1.70
C ALA A 394 -2.86 -35.13 -2.97
N LYS A 395 -2.89 -34.51 -4.16
CA LYS A 395 -2.64 -35.18 -5.45
C LYS A 395 -1.22 -35.77 -5.53
N VAL A 396 -0.26 -35.14 -4.87
CA VAL A 396 1.13 -35.59 -4.80
C VAL A 396 1.46 -36.29 -3.48
N GLY A 397 0.46 -36.71 -2.70
CA GLY A 397 0.64 -37.49 -1.47
C GLY A 397 1.02 -36.66 -0.24
N VAL A 398 0.80 -35.36 -0.25
CA VAL A 398 0.97 -34.51 0.94
C VAL A 398 -0.38 -34.31 1.62
N GLU A 399 -0.52 -34.86 2.83
CA GLU A 399 -1.70 -34.72 3.68
C GLU A 399 -1.60 -33.44 4.50
N VAL A 400 -2.54 -32.52 4.28
CA VAL A 400 -2.52 -31.19 4.93
C VAL A 400 -3.65 -31.08 5.94
N ASN A 401 -3.31 -30.79 7.18
CA ASN A 401 -4.26 -30.41 8.24
C ASN A 401 -4.39 -28.87 8.26
N VAL A 402 -5.55 -28.36 7.88
CA VAL A 402 -5.84 -26.92 7.87
C VAL A 402 -6.27 -26.45 9.25
N ARG A 403 -5.58 -25.48 9.82
CA ARG A 403 -5.84 -24.94 11.15
C ARG A 403 -6.48 -23.56 11.09
N THR A 404 -7.67 -23.43 11.69
CA THR A 404 -8.41 -22.17 11.78
C THR A 404 -8.22 -21.54 13.16
N GLN A 405 -7.99 -20.22 13.21
CA GLN A 405 -7.77 -19.44 14.43
C GLN A 405 -8.13 -17.96 14.25
N ASP A 406 -8.27 -17.25 15.37
CA ASP A 406 -8.34 -15.78 15.37
C ASP A 406 -6.96 -15.14 15.05
N PHE A 407 -6.96 -13.83 14.76
CA PHE A 407 -5.75 -13.12 14.34
C PHE A 407 -4.65 -13.07 15.41
N ALA A 408 -5.00 -12.95 16.68
CA ALA A 408 -4.02 -12.93 17.78
C ALA A 408 -3.34 -14.30 17.93
N THR A 409 -4.14 -15.37 17.89
CA THR A 409 -3.65 -16.75 17.90
C THR A 409 -2.80 -17.05 16.67
N TYR A 410 -3.20 -16.60 15.46
CA TYR A 410 -2.41 -16.72 14.24
C TYR A 410 -1.04 -16.08 14.41
N THR A 411 -0.99 -14.80 14.77
CA THR A 411 0.27 -14.06 14.89
C THR A 411 1.18 -14.65 15.97
N LYS A 412 0.62 -15.08 17.10
CA LYS A 412 1.37 -15.75 18.16
C LYS A 412 1.98 -17.07 17.66
N ARG A 413 1.18 -17.91 17.00
CA ARG A 413 1.60 -19.23 16.50
C ARG A 413 2.70 -19.10 15.45
N ILE A 414 2.55 -18.23 14.46
CA ILE A 414 3.52 -18.05 13.38
C ILE A 414 4.80 -17.37 13.87
N TYR A 415 4.69 -16.24 14.58
CA TYR A 415 5.84 -15.37 14.84
C TYR A 415 6.46 -15.53 16.23
N THR A 416 5.69 -16.03 17.24
CA THR A 416 6.20 -16.20 18.61
C THR A 416 6.52 -17.65 18.90
N ASP A 417 5.54 -18.53 18.79
CA ASP A 417 5.67 -19.95 19.15
C ASP A 417 6.40 -20.75 18.07
N ARG A 418 6.34 -20.29 16.81
CA ARG A 418 6.89 -20.98 15.63
C ARG A 418 6.29 -22.38 15.42
N ASP A 419 5.06 -22.58 15.92
CA ASP A 419 4.29 -23.81 15.79
C ASP A 419 3.47 -23.81 14.49
N PHE A 420 4.14 -23.85 13.34
CA PHE A 420 3.52 -24.00 12.04
C PHE A 420 4.49 -24.70 11.09
N ASP A 421 3.93 -25.29 10.01
CA ASP A 421 4.76 -25.87 8.96
C ASP A 421 4.80 -24.92 7.76
N PHE A 422 3.64 -24.45 7.29
CA PHE A 422 3.56 -23.39 6.29
C PHE A 422 2.28 -22.57 6.49
N ALA A 423 2.25 -21.34 5.94
CA ALA A 423 1.15 -20.42 6.13
C ALA A 423 0.64 -19.85 4.81
N TYR A 424 -0.68 -19.66 4.67
CA TYR A 424 -1.29 -18.91 3.58
C TYR A 424 -1.75 -17.55 4.10
N GLU A 425 -1.17 -16.48 3.55
CA GLU A 425 -1.30 -15.14 4.11
C GLU A 425 -1.24 -14.03 3.07
N GLY A 426 -1.50 -12.80 3.48
CA GLY A 426 -1.31 -11.58 2.69
C GLY A 426 -0.27 -10.66 3.29
N MET A 427 0.62 -10.12 2.45
CA MET A 427 1.65 -9.18 2.88
C MET A 427 1.62 -7.90 2.06
N SER A 428 1.62 -6.76 2.73
CA SER A 428 1.75 -5.46 2.07
C SER A 428 3.19 -5.17 1.69
N ASN A 429 3.41 -4.78 0.42
CA ASN A 429 4.72 -4.32 -0.05
C ASN A 429 5.00 -2.85 0.29
N LEU A 430 4.01 -2.12 0.84
CA LEU A 430 4.11 -0.70 1.15
C LEU A 430 4.51 0.13 -0.09
N PHE A 431 5.17 1.26 0.12
CA PHE A 431 5.53 2.22 -0.93
C PHE A 431 6.92 2.00 -1.55
N ASP A 432 7.77 1.21 -0.89
CA ASP A 432 9.12 0.87 -1.35
C ASP A 432 9.50 -0.53 -0.89
N PRO A 433 10.13 -1.35 -1.75
CA PRO A 433 10.46 -2.73 -1.40
C PRO A 433 11.48 -2.84 -0.25
N THR A 434 12.33 -1.84 -0.01
CA THR A 434 13.23 -1.82 1.16
C THR A 434 12.44 -1.79 2.47
N VAL A 435 11.29 -1.11 2.49
CA VAL A 435 10.44 -1.05 3.70
C VAL A 435 9.48 -2.24 3.77
N GLY A 436 8.85 -2.59 2.64
CA GLY A 436 7.75 -3.55 2.60
C GLY A 436 8.17 -5.00 2.35
N VAL A 437 9.18 -5.24 1.50
CA VAL A 437 9.55 -6.59 1.03
C VAL A 437 10.78 -7.11 1.76
N GLN A 438 11.84 -6.30 1.87
CA GLN A 438 13.08 -6.71 2.57
C GLN A 438 12.82 -7.31 3.95
N ARG A 439 11.89 -6.73 4.72
CA ARG A 439 11.55 -7.19 6.07
C ARG A 439 11.10 -8.65 6.14
N LEU A 440 10.60 -9.20 5.04
CA LEU A 440 10.05 -10.56 4.95
C LEU A 440 11.12 -11.62 4.67
N TYR A 441 12.27 -11.21 4.15
CA TYR A 441 13.29 -12.16 3.67
C TYR A 441 14.69 -11.90 4.22
N TRP A 442 14.98 -10.71 4.77
CA TRP A 442 16.28 -10.37 5.33
C TRP A 442 16.55 -11.18 6.59
N SER A 443 17.66 -11.92 6.64
CA SER A 443 17.97 -12.84 7.76
C SER A 443 18.06 -12.10 9.10
N LYS A 444 18.59 -10.86 9.12
CA LYS A 444 18.71 -10.03 10.34
C LYS A 444 17.33 -9.56 10.86
N ASN A 445 16.25 -9.74 10.07
CA ASN A 445 14.88 -9.46 10.51
C ASN A 445 14.11 -10.71 10.96
N PHE A 446 14.77 -11.85 11.11
CA PHE A 446 14.22 -13.00 11.81
C PHE A 446 14.20 -12.72 13.32
N LYS A 447 13.04 -12.35 13.85
CA LYS A 447 12.86 -11.94 15.25
C LYS A 447 11.63 -12.61 15.83
N LYS A 448 11.81 -13.59 16.73
CA LYS A 448 10.68 -14.22 17.45
C LYS A 448 9.87 -13.16 18.21
N GLY A 449 8.55 -13.27 18.13
CA GLY A 449 7.62 -12.34 18.79
C GLY A 449 7.36 -11.05 17.99
N VAL A 450 7.98 -10.86 16.83
CA VAL A 450 7.73 -9.70 15.97
C VAL A 450 6.89 -10.11 14.75
N PRO A 451 5.58 -9.81 14.73
CA PRO A 451 4.71 -10.14 13.60
C PRO A 451 5.17 -9.49 12.29
N PHE A 452 4.92 -10.17 11.17
CA PHE A 452 5.22 -9.71 9.82
C PHE A 452 6.70 -9.37 9.56
N SER A 453 7.60 -10.02 10.31
CA SER A 453 9.03 -10.09 10.06
C SER A 453 9.36 -11.26 9.11
N ASN A 454 10.61 -11.70 9.02
CA ASN A 454 11.01 -12.88 8.26
C ASN A 454 10.42 -14.16 8.90
N GLY A 455 9.15 -14.45 8.62
CA GLY A 455 8.42 -15.62 9.16
C GLY A 455 8.96 -16.95 8.64
N ALA A 456 9.50 -16.97 7.43
CA ALA A 456 10.10 -18.15 6.83
C ALA A 456 11.39 -18.63 7.55
N ALA A 457 12.04 -17.80 8.35
CA ALA A 457 13.41 -17.99 8.80
C ALA A 457 14.40 -18.17 7.61
N TYR A 458 14.11 -17.51 6.50
CA TYR A 458 14.95 -17.52 5.31
C TYR A 458 16.30 -16.84 5.58
N SER A 459 17.36 -17.43 5.05
CA SER A 459 18.72 -16.87 5.14
C SER A 459 19.49 -17.22 3.88
N ASN A 460 19.94 -16.18 3.18
CA ASN A 460 20.83 -16.29 2.03
C ASN A 460 21.81 -15.11 2.07
N PRO A 461 23.11 -15.34 2.30
CA PRO A 461 24.10 -14.27 2.44
C PRO A 461 24.18 -13.35 1.22
N LYS A 462 23.94 -13.87 0.02
CA LYS A 462 23.93 -13.05 -1.21
C LYS A 462 22.73 -12.10 -1.24
N VAL A 463 21.55 -12.59 -0.86
CA VAL A 463 20.32 -11.79 -0.78
C VAL A 463 20.45 -10.74 0.33
N ASP A 464 21.01 -11.10 1.48
CA ASP A 464 21.27 -10.16 2.57
C ASP A 464 22.19 -9.02 2.13
N ALA A 465 23.28 -9.33 1.42
CA ALA A 465 24.22 -8.33 0.89
C ALA A 465 23.54 -7.41 -0.14
N LEU A 466 22.70 -7.97 -1.03
CA LEU A 466 21.93 -7.19 -2.01
C LEU A 466 20.90 -6.27 -1.34
N PHE A 467 20.20 -6.74 -0.31
CA PHE A 467 19.28 -5.90 0.48
C PHE A 467 20.00 -4.72 1.12
N GLU A 468 21.16 -4.98 1.75
CA GLU A 468 21.95 -3.94 2.41
C GLU A 468 22.52 -2.93 1.40
N ALA A 469 22.94 -3.40 0.21
CA ALA A 469 23.39 -2.52 -0.87
C ALA A 469 22.23 -1.67 -1.45
N ALA A 470 21.10 -2.30 -1.79
CA ALA A 470 19.95 -1.61 -2.35
C ALA A 470 19.32 -0.58 -1.39
N ALA A 471 19.43 -0.81 -0.08
CA ALA A 471 18.92 0.12 0.92
C ALA A 471 19.67 1.48 0.93
N VAL A 472 20.90 1.53 0.43
CA VAL A 472 21.75 2.73 0.42
C VAL A 472 22.14 3.20 -0.99
N GLU A 473 21.77 2.47 -2.03
CA GLU A 473 22.09 2.82 -3.43
C GLU A 473 21.25 4.00 -3.90
N ILE A 474 21.90 5.11 -4.22
CA ILE A 474 21.25 6.37 -4.66
C ILE A 474 20.99 6.41 -6.17
N ASP A 475 21.72 5.63 -6.96
CA ASP A 475 21.47 5.48 -8.40
C ASP A 475 20.23 4.60 -8.62
N PRO A 476 19.15 5.12 -9.20
CA PRO A 476 17.90 4.37 -9.31
C PRO A 476 18.00 3.15 -10.24
N GLU A 477 18.85 3.20 -11.29
CA GLU A 477 19.02 2.06 -12.20
C GLU A 477 19.79 0.93 -11.55
N LYS A 478 20.87 1.25 -10.83
CA LYS A 478 21.62 0.25 -10.06
C LYS A 478 20.77 -0.35 -8.94
N ARG A 479 20.00 0.48 -8.25
CA ARG A 479 19.09 0.03 -7.21
C ARG A 479 18.01 -0.91 -7.77
N PHE A 480 17.43 -0.57 -8.93
CA PHE A 480 16.49 -1.47 -9.62
C PHE A 480 17.16 -2.79 -10.04
N ALA A 481 18.38 -2.75 -10.59
CA ALA A 481 19.12 -3.96 -10.95
C ALA A 481 19.34 -4.89 -9.74
N GLN A 482 19.71 -4.34 -8.59
CA GLN A 482 19.85 -5.10 -7.33
C GLN A 482 18.52 -5.72 -6.90
N TRP A 483 17.42 -4.96 -6.95
CA TRP A 483 16.08 -5.49 -6.63
C TRP A 483 15.58 -6.54 -7.63
N LYS A 484 15.95 -6.42 -8.91
CA LYS A 484 15.67 -7.45 -9.92
C LYS A 484 16.41 -8.75 -9.59
N GLU A 485 17.70 -8.67 -9.24
CA GLU A 485 18.50 -9.83 -8.85
C GLU A 485 17.96 -10.48 -7.57
N ILE A 486 17.57 -9.69 -6.56
CA ILE A 486 16.91 -10.19 -5.34
C ILE A 486 15.68 -11.01 -5.71
N GLN A 487 14.78 -10.47 -6.53
CA GLN A 487 13.57 -11.17 -6.97
C GLN A 487 13.88 -12.48 -7.69
N GLN A 488 14.89 -12.49 -8.57
CA GLN A 488 15.33 -13.70 -9.26
C GLN A 488 15.80 -14.79 -8.30
N ILE A 489 16.59 -14.42 -7.29
CA ILE A 489 17.06 -15.39 -6.28
C ILE A 489 15.91 -15.89 -5.40
N LEU A 490 15.00 -15.00 -4.98
CA LEU A 490 13.86 -15.40 -4.14
C LEU A 490 12.93 -16.38 -4.85
N VAL A 491 12.68 -16.23 -6.15
CA VAL A 491 11.85 -17.20 -6.89
C VAL A 491 12.58 -18.53 -7.15
N GLU A 492 13.94 -18.54 -7.16
CA GLU A 492 14.74 -19.77 -7.23
C GLU A 492 14.79 -20.52 -5.90
N ASP A 493 14.95 -19.80 -4.79
CA ASP A 493 15.03 -20.36 -3.43
C ASP A 493 13.67 -20.74 -2.86
N VAL A 494 12.59 -20.16 -3.38
CA VAL A 494 11.19 -20.41 -2.98
C VAL A 494 10.98 -20.38 -1.45
N PRO A 495 11.38 -19.32 -0.74
CA PRO A 495 11.00 -19.19 0.68
C PRO A 495 9.49 -18.96 0.85
N ALA A 496 8.84 -18.47 -0.19
CA ALA A 496 7.40 -18.36 -0.32
C ALA A 496 6.98 -18.56 -1.79
N ILE A 497 5.73 -18.95 -2.01
CA ILE A 497 5.08 -18.93 -3.33
C ILE A 497 4.16 -17.72 -3.35
N ASP A 498 4.56 -16.67 -4.06
CA ASP A 498 3.72 -15.49 -4.29
C ASP A 498 2.61 -15.85 -5.30
N ILE A 499 1.38 -15.46 -5.01
CA ILE A 499 0.20 -15.99 -5.72
C ILE A 499 -0.49 -14.91 -6.52
N VAL A 500 -1.10 -13.93 -5.84
CA VAL A 500 -1.91 -12.89 -6.46
C VAL A 500 -1.60 -11.54 -5.84
N SER A 501 -1.35 -10.54 -6.67
CA SER A 501 -1.46 -9.14 -6.27
C SER A 501 -2.95 -8.82 -6.18
N ALA A 502 -3.47 -8.71 -4.96
CA ALA A 502 -4.87 -8.45 -4.74
C ALA A 502 -5.24 -7.04 -5.27
N PRO A 503 -6.38 -6.88 -5.94
CA PRO A 503 -6.87 -5.56 -6.26
C PRO A 503 -7.53 -5.01 -5.00
N GLU A 504 -7.01 -3.94 -4.49
CA GLU A 504 -7.77 -3.10 -3.59
C GLU A 504 -8.75 -2.28 -4.45
N ILE A 505 -10.01 -2.28 -4.08
CA ILE A 505 -11.08 -1.61 -4.84
C ILE A 505 -11.75 -0.58 -3.94
N THR A 506 -11.86 0.64 -4.43
CA THR A 506 -12.73 1.66 -3.85
C THR A 506 -14.07 1.63 -4.61
N ILE A 507 -15.17 1.49 -3.88
CA ILE A 507 -16.50 1.68 -4.43
C ILE A 507 -16.99 3.05 -3.98
N SER A 508 -17.42 3.88 -4.91
CA SER A 508 -17.95 5.22 -4.61
C SER A 508 -19.28 5.47 -5.30
N ASN A 509 -20.12 6.31 -4.72
CA ASN A 509 -21.28 6.85 -5.38
C ASN A 509 -20.83 7.94 -6.35
N LYS A 510 -21.39 8.01 -7.57
CA LYS A 510 -21.10 9.03 -8.60
C LYS A 510 -21.29 10.46 -8.11
N ARG A 511 -22.11 10.66 -7.08
CA ARG A 511 -22.30 11.99 -6.49
C ARG A 511 -21.05 12.52 -5.76
N LEU A 512 -20.07 11.67 -5.44
CA LEU A 512 -18.81 12.10 -4.82
C LEU A 512 -17.67 12.01 -5.84
N ALA A 513 -17.19 13.15 -6.29
CA ALA A 513 -16.09 13.27 -7.23
C ALA A 513 -14.75 13.55 -6.55
N ASP A 514 -13.64 13.34 -7.27
CA ASP A 514 -12.25 13.66 -6.91
C ASP A 514 -11.78 13.16 -5.54
N HIS A 515 -12.32 12.02 -5.10
CA HIS A 515 -11.91 11.38 -3.85
C HIS A 515 -10.56 10.64 -3.94
N THR A 516 -10.07 10.38 -5.16
CA THR A 516 -8.83 9.62 -5.42
C THR A 516 -7.97 10.39 -6.42
N VAL A 517 -7.00 11.16 -5.93
CA VAL A 517 -6.17 12.07 -6.75
C VAL A 517 -4.68 11.74 -6.75
N GLY A 518 -4.24 10.70 -6.05
CA GLY A 518 -2.85 10.29 -5.95
C GLY A 518 -2.66 8.94 -5.28
N ALA A 519 -1.42 8.62 -4.94
CA ALA A 519 -0.98 7.31 -4.42
C ALA A 519 -1.66 6.87 -3.11
N GLU A 520 -2.15 7.81 -2.32
CA GLU A 520 -2.85 7.55 -1.05
C GLU A 520 -4.34 7.22 -1.27
N GLY A 521 -4.89 7.55 -2.45
CA GLY A 521 -6.28 7.27 -2.81
C GLY A 521 -7.29 7.78 -1.78
N ALA A 522 -8.30 6.96 -1.48
CA ALA A 522 -9.29 7.27 -0.46
C ALA A 522 -8.71 7.37 0.97
N ALA A 523 -7.50 6.87 1.22
CA ALA A 523 -6.79 7.07 2.49
C ALA A 523 -6.22 8.48 2.61
N GLY A 524 -5.99 9.21 1.51
CA GLY A 524 -5.52 10.59 1.52
C GLY A 524 -6.47 11.57 2.21
N SER A 525 -6.16 12.84 2.14
CA SER A 525 -6.84 13.90 2.90
C SER A 525 -8.31 14.14 2.53
N LEU A 526 -8.74 13.75 1.31
CA LEU A 526 -10.04 14.07 0.70
C LEU A 526 -10.29 15.58 0.51
N ALA A 527 -9.23 16.40 0.49
CA ALA A 527 -9.36 17.85 0.30
C ALA A 527 -10.01 18.22 -1.05
N PHE A 528 -9.79 17.39 -2.07
CA PHE A 528 -10.35 17.59 -3.43
C PHE A 528 -11.77 17.04 -3.59
N ALA A 529 -12.19 16.16 -2.69
CA ALA A 529 -13.51 15.53 -2.79
C ALA A 529 -14.63 16.56 -2.69
N HIS A 530 -15.62 16.43 -3.58
CA HIS A 530 -16.77 17.33 -3.64
C HIS A 530 -18.04 16.60 -4.10
N ILE A 531 -19.19 17.17 -3.76
CA ILE A 531 -20.46 16.69 -4.31
C ILE A 531 -20.57 17.17 -5.76
N ALA A 532 -20.67 16.23 -6.70
CA ALA A 532 -20.82 16.54 -8.10
C ALA A 532 -22.15 17.27 -8.33
N THR A 533 -22.12 18.35 -9.11
CA THR A 533 -23.34 18.99 -9.60
C THR A 533 -23.92 18.11 -10.70
N SER A 534 -25.17 17.69 -10.52
CA SER A 534 -25.96 16.92 -11.48
C SER A 534 -26.16 17.69 -12.78
#